data_145e3f7ec5c29ae1e189ead64d92ee8c
#
_entry.id   145e3f7ec5c29ae1e189ead64d92ee8c
#
_cell.length_a   1.000
_cell.length_b   1.000
_cell.length_c   1.000
_cell.angle_alpha   90.00
_cell.angle_beta   90.00
_cell.angle_gamma   90.00
#
_symmetry.space_group_name_H-M   'P 1'
#
loop_
_entity.id
_entity.type
_entity.pdbx_description
1 polymer ?
#
loop_
_entity_poly.entity_id
_entity_poly.type
_entity_poly.pdbx_seq_one_letter_code
_entity_poly.pdbx_strand_id
1 'polypeptide(L)'
;MSENREQVFENEEFQVLLRKYEDMRSGTQSIFFDVEEFEQIIDYYLDDFQYDEAREAANLGKRQHPASVEIKYKFIHIYIEQGQPKKALSLLEEIPVWEENNPERYFLKGTALCLTGKLKESEAQFDRGLELSGDETFEALINISIAFENVRHFEQAVKYLMQAYEKQAENLSVLYDLGYFYDRLHKFDESLKYYQKYLDLDPYSDNVWYNIGIVYHKLEYFENAVDAYDFSIAINPDYASSYFNKASVWVNAGKYDKAIASYREFLEVEPESTQAYCYMGDCFEQMNQLEDALGAFQKVIELDNSDPEGWFGVGMIYHRLGSQQEAITYILKAIEFDNKNLDYWINLGYANEDAGLIDEAIKCYSYVTRTDAKDLDAWGALTGLLMKEGQFEIALGFLREAFVHHSDDAGIKLKMAVCHLKQEDKELSVKFLNEALEANNDLDSEFSYFFPEGVRDHDIERIIQHYKK
;
A
#
# COMPACT_ATOMS: atom_id res chain seq x y z
N MET A 1 28.04 3.11 -2.57
CA MET A 1 28.69 3.57 -1.30
C MET A 1 28.91 2.44 -0.29
N SER A 2 28.07 1.41 -0.22
CA SER A 2 28.21 0.31 0.74
C SER A 2 29.52 -0.47 0.60
N GLU A 3 29.89 -0.90 -0.60
CA GLU A 3 31.09 -1.75 -0.80
C GLU A 3 32.42 -1.11 -0.37
N ASN A 4 32.63 0.19 -0.64
CA ASN A 4 33.85 0.86 -0.23
C ASN A 4 33.89 1.13 1.30
N ARG A 5 32.77 1.35 1.95
CA ARG A 5 32.68 1.55 3.40
C ARG A 5 32.76 0.22 4.15
N GLU A 6 32.10 -0.83 3.68
CA GLU A 6 32.23 -2.18 4.24
C GLU A 6 33.70 -2.66 4.22
N GLN A 7 34.44 -2.41 3.13
CA GLN A 7 35.89 -2.70 3.05
C GLN A 7 36.73 -1.91 4.06
N VAL A 8 36.33 -0.68 4.39
CA VAL A 8 37.03 0.15 5.41
C VAL A 8 36.79 -0.41 6.81
N PHE A 9 35.57 -0.86 7.10
CA PHE A 9 35.22 -1.41 8.41
C PHE A 9 35.67 -2.87 8.62
N GLU A 10 35.95 -3.61 7.56
CA GLU A 10 36.61 -4.93 7.60
C GLU A 10 38.13 -4.85 7.75
N ASN A 11 38.74 -3.66 7.60
CA ASN A 11 40.18 -3.48 7.75
C ASN A 11 40.62 -3.81 9.18
N GLU A 12 41.74 -4.56 9.31
CA GLU A 12 42.34 -4.91 10.62
C GLU A 12 42.60 -3.68 11.50
N GLU A 13 42.99 -2.56 10.91
CA GLU A 13 43.27 -1.32 11.67
C GLU A 13 42.00 -0.78 12.33
N PHE A 14 40.88 -0.73 11.61
CA PHE A 14 39.61 -0.32 12.16
C PHE A 14 39.09 -1.30 13.22
N GLN A 15 39.23 -2.59 13.01
CA GLN A 15 38.81 -3.58 14.01
C GLN A 15 39.64 -3.48 15.31
N VAL A 16 40.90 -3.10 15.23
CA VAL A 16 41.73 -2.80 16.41
C VAL A 16 41.25 -1.52 17.11
N LEU A 17 40.87 -0.49 16.34
CA LEU A 17 40.33 0.77 16.86
C LEU A 17 39.00 0.50 17.59
N LEU A 18 38.09 -0.23 16.99
CA LEU A 18 36.80 -0.56 17.56
C LEU A 18 36.93 -1.34 18.87
N ARG A 19 37.80 -2.36 18.91
CA ARG A 19 38.08 -3.11 20.16
C ARG A 19 38.62 -2.21 21.27
N LYS A 20 39.55 -1.30 20.97
CA LYS A 20 40.05 -0.33 21.95
C LYS A 20 38.92 0.57 22.49
N TYR A 21 37.99 0.97 21.62
CA TYR A 21 36.85 1.76 22.02
C TYR A 21 35.89 0.97 22.93
N GLU A 22 35.58 -0.27 22.60
CA GLU A 22 34.74 -1.14 23.42
C GLU A 22 35.37 -1.48 24.78
N ASP A 23 36.68 -1.72 24.84
CA ASP A 23 37.42 -1.93 26.07
C ASP A 23 37.34 -0.70 26.97
N MET A 24 37.47 0.51 26.41
CA MET A 24 37.30 1.75 27.15
C MET A 24 35.84 1.93 27.62
N ARG A 25 34.85 1.63 26.80
CA ARG A 25 33.43 1.69 27.14
C ARG A 25 33.11 0.77 28.32
N SER A 26 33.73 -0.43 28.35
CA SER A 26 33.57 -1.39 29.45
C SER A 26 34.27 -0.94 30.77
N GLY A 27 34.99 0.16 30.76
CA GLY A 27 35.68 0.72 31.93
C GLY A 27 37.02 0.07 32.26
N THR A 28 37.57 -0.75 31.36
CA THR A 28 38.82 -1.48 31.54
C THR A 28 40.05 -0.59 31.38
N GLN A 29 39.98 0.45 30.56
CA GLN A 29 41.08 1.39 30.28
C GLN A 29 40.54 2.81 30.00
N SER A 30 41.40 3.82 30.27
CA SER A 30 41.14 5.20 29.82
C SER A 30 42.01 5.48 28.60
N ILE A 31 41.41 5.53 27.42
CA ILE A 31 42.09 5.74 26.14
C ILE A 31 41.67 7.11 25.58
N PHE A 32 42.62 7.84 25.03
CA PHE A 32 42.35 9.05 24.28
C PHE A 32 42.35 8.70 22.79
N PHE A 33 41.27 9.04 22.11
CA PHE A 33 41.11 8.90 20.66
C PHE A 33 41.17 10.29 20.02
N ASP A 34 41.67 10.39 18.81
CA ASP A 34 41.57 11.63 18.05
C ASP A 34 40.19 11.83 17.43
N VAL A 35 39.99 12.97 16.77
CA VAL A 35 38.67 13.32 16.19
C VAL A 35 38.33 12.37 15.06
N GLU A 36 39.27 12.03 14.18
CA GLU A 36 39.09 11.14 13.03
C GLU A 36 38.73 9.71 13.46
N GLU A 37 39.39 9.20 14.54
CA GLU A 37 39.06 7.91 15.14
C GLU A 37 37.62 7.90 15.68
N PHE A 38 37.14 8.99 16.31
CA PHE A 38 35.73 9.08 16.71
C PHE A 38 34.78 9.13 15.52
N GLU A 39 35.12 9.87 14.46
CA GLU A 39 34.29 9.92 13.25
C GLU A 39 34.09 8.53 12.66
N GLN A 40 35.15 7.74 12.51
CA GLN A 40 35.10 6.37 12.00
C GLN A 40 34.24 5.46 12.89
N ILE A 41 34.37 5.55 14.21
CA ILE A 41 33.57 4.77 15.15
C ILE A 41 32.08 5.16 15.08
N ILE A 42 31.79 6.46 14.99
CA ILE A 42 30.40 6.94 14.90
C ILE A 42 29.78 6.52 13.59
N ASP A 43 30.49 6.65 12.46
CA ASP A 43 30.01 6.25 11.14
C ASP A 43 29.72 4.74 11.09
N TYR A 44 30.59 3.91 11.67
CA TYR A 44 30.37 2.48 11.79
C TYR A 44 29.03 2.14 12.47
N TYR A 45 28.75 2.77 13.64
CA TYR A 45 27.49 2.55 14.34
C TYR A 45 26.29 3.14 13.63
N LEU A 46 26.45 4.23 12.86
CA LEU A 46 25.40 4.80 12.03
C LEU A 46 25.05 3.89 10.86
N ASP A 47 26.03 3.31 10.19
CA ASP A 47 25.84 2.41 9.05
C ASP A 47 25.15 1.08 9.48
N ASP A 48 25.37 0.65 10.75
CA ASP A 48 24.70 -0.52 11.35
C ASP A 48 23.39 -0.16 12.10
N PHE A 49 22.87 1.04 11.88
CA PHE A 49 21.63 1.54 12.52
C PHE A 49 21.64 1.53 14.06
N GLN A 50 22.83 1.43 14.69
CA GLN A 50 23.02 1.46 16.13
C GLN A 50 23.14 2.91 16.64
N TYR A 51 22.03 3.64 16.56
CA TYR A 51 22.03 5.09 16.85
C TYR A 51 22.35 5.46 18.30
N ASP A 52 22.05 4.60 19.26
CA ASP A 52 22.36 4.85 20.68
C ASP A 52 23.86 4.69 20.93
N GLU A 53 24.52 3.72 20.33
CA GLU A 53 25.95 3.51 20.34
C GLU A 53 26.70 4.66 19.64
N ALA A 54 26.22 5.06 18.46
CA ALA A 54 26.76 6.23 17.75
C ALA A 54 26.69 7.48 18.61
N ARG A 55 25.57 7.71 19.31
CA ARG A 55 25.39 8.84 20.21
C ARG A 55 26.30 8.75 21.44
N GLU A 56 26.52 7.56 21.99
CA GLU A 56 27.46 7.35 23.11
C GLU A 56 28.90 7.67 22.69
N ALA A 57 29.32 7.21 21.51
CA ALA A 57 30.63 7.55 20.94
C ALA A 57 30.78 9.06 20.71
N ALA A 58 29.77 9.70 20.13
CA ALA A 58 29.76 11.14 19.93
C ALA A 58 29.83 11.91 21.27
N ASN A 59 29.11 11.48 22.31
CA ASN A 59 29.21 12.08 23.65
C ASN A 59 30.59 11.93 24.26
N LEU A 60 31.26 10.80 24.02
CA LEU A 60 32.64 10.62 24.49
C LEU A 60 33.59 11.49 23.69
N GLY A 61 33.44 11.53 22.35
CA GLY A 61 34.21 12.45 21.49
C GLY A 61 34.06 13.90 21.93
N LYS A 62 32.84 14.35 22.22
CA LYS A 62 32.60 15.69 22.76
C LYS A 62 33.29 15.97 24.10
N ARG A 63 33.42 14.94 24.95
CA ARG A 63 34.18 15.10 26.24
C ARG A 63 35.67 15.22 26.03
N GLN A 64 36.25 14.49 25.09
CA GLN A 64 37.67 14.52 24.77
C GLN A 64 38.04 15.76 23.91
N HIS A 65 37.13 16.15 23.00
CA HIS A 65 37.29 17.25 22.04
C HIS A 65 36.14 18.26 22.12
N PRO A 66 36.02 19.04 23.21
CA PRO A 66 34.84 19.91 23.43
C PRO A 66 34.65 21.02 22.38
N ALA A 67 35.71 21.39 21.67
CA ALA A 67 35.68 22.43 20.64
C ALA A 67 35.59 21.89 19.21
N SER A 68 35.56 20.56 19.00
CA SER A 68 35.50 19.97 17.67
C SER A 68 34.16 20.27 17.02
N VAL A 69 34.23 20.73 15.76
CA VAL A 69 33.07 20.99 14.90
C VAL A 69 32.65 19.68 14.19
N GLU A 70 33.61 18.84 13.88
CA GLU A 70 33.43 17.54 13.26
C GLU A 70 32.52 16.64 14.14
N ILE A 71 32.81 16.59 15.44
CA ILE A 71 31.94 15.88 16.41
C ILE A 71 30.53 16.48 16.46
N LYS A 72 30.38 17.79 16.31
CA LYS A 72 29.05 18.42 16.23
C LYS A 72 28.30 17.98 14.95
N TYR A 73 28.99 17.91 13.81
CA TYR A 73 28.38 17.39 12.59
C TYR A 73 27.90 15.93 12.76
N LYS A 74 28.69 15.09 13.45
CA LYS A 74 28.22 13.70 13.75
C LYS A 74 26.98 13.70 14.64
N PHE A 75 26.84 14.57 15.62
CA PHE A 75 25.59 14.71 16.37
C PHE A 75 24.41 15.13 15.48
N ILE A 76 24.64 16.01 14.52
CA ILE A 76 23.60 16.45 13.58
C ILE A 76 23.16 15.28 12.71
N HIS A 77 24.10 14.47 12.18
CA HIS A 77 23.80 13.24 11.47
C HIS A 77 22.96 12.30 12.32
N ILE A 78 23.40 11.99 13.55
CA ILE A 78 22.64 11.11 14.46
C ILE A 78 21.21 11.61 14.67
N TYR A 79 21.01 12.92 14.85
CA TYR A 79 19.65 13.47 15.03
C TYR A 79 18.80 13.37 13.76
N ILE A 80 19.40 13.49 12.58
CA ILE A 80 18.71 13.31 11.30
C ILE A 80 18.24 11.86 11.17
N GLU A 81 19.16 10.90 11.38
CA GLU A 81 18.86 9.47 11.27
C GLU A 81 17.82 9.00 12.32
N GLN A 82 17.85 9.57 13.51
CA GLN A 82 16.81 9.32 14.54
C GLN A 82 15.46 10.01 14.27
N GLY A 83 15.27 10.69 13.13
CA GLY A 83 14.05 11.43 12.83
C GLY A 83 13.79 12.62 13.77
N GLN A 84 14.86 13.26 14.26
CA GLN A 84 14.81 14.43 15.15
C GLN A 84 15.33 15.73 14.47
N PRO A 85 14.80 16.11 13.29
CA PRO A 85 15.35 17.19 12.46
C PRO A 85 15.34 18.55 13.16
N LYS A 86 14.42 18.79 14.10
CA LYS A 86 14.39 20.04 14.86
C LYS A 86 15.62 20.21 15.77
N LYS A 87 16.12 19.12 16.35
CA LYS A 87 17.35 19.15 17.15
C LYS A 87 18.57 19.34 16.26
N ALA A 88 18.59 18.68 15.10
CA ALA A 88 19.64 18.88 14.09
C ALA A 88 19.73 20.35 13.66
N LEU A 89 18.59 20.99 13.32
CA LEU A 89 18.54 22.41 12.97
C LEU A 89 19.03 23.33 14.10
N SER A 90 18.62 23.05 15.34
CA SER A 90 19.08 23.84 16.49
C SER A 90 20.60 23.75 16.68
N LEU A 91 21.19 22.55 16.51
CA LEU A 91 22.63 22.36 16.65
C LEU A 91 23.41 23.00 15.48
N LEU A 92 22.82 23.03 14.28
CA LEU A 92 23.38 23.73 13.11
C LEU A 92 23.49 25.22 13.31
N GLU A 93 22.64 25.85 14.14
CA GLU A 93 22.73 27.26 14.49
C GLU A 93 23.92 27.54 15.42
N GLU A 94 24.41 26.53 16.14
CA GLU A 94 25.60 26.62 17.01
C GLU A 94 26.93 26.41 16.25
N ILE A 95 26.88 26.05 14.97
CA ILE A 95 28.08 25.89 14.12
C ILE A 95 28.70 27.28 13.88
N PRO A 96 30.02 27.44 14.12
CA PRO A 96 30.69 28.72 13.98
C PRO A 96 30.62 29.32 12.56
N VAL A 97 30.71 30.64 12.47
CA VAL A 97 30.64 31.41 11.22
C VAL A 97 31.77 31.06 10.25
N TRP A 98 32.96 30.67 10.73
CA TRP A 98 34.05 30.25 9.84
C TRP A 98 33.76 28.98 9.03
N GLU A 99 32.72 28.21 9.39
CA GLU A 99 32.21 27.06 8.64
C GLU A 99 31.23 27.47 7.52
N GLU A 100 31.06 28.76 7.24
CA GLU A 100 30.12 29.19 6.15
C GLU A 100 30.51 28.70 4.77
N ASN A 101 31.76 28.30 4.54
CA ASN A 101 32.21 27.73 3.28
C ASN A 101 32.28 26.19 3.31
N ASN A 102 31.88 25.55 4.38
CA ASN A 102 31.80 24.08 4.44
C ASN A 102 30.48 23.56 3.81
N PRO A 103 30.54 22.82 2.69
CA PRO A 103 29.33 22.33 2.01
C PRO A 103 28.50 21.36 2.89
N GLU A 104 29.13 20.59 3.77
CA GLU A 104 28.47 19.65 4.67
C GLU A 104 27.38 20.30 5.53
N ARG A 105 27.69 21.50 6.05
CA ARG A 105 26.73 22.33 6.80
C ARG A 105 25.41 22.51 6.04
N TYR A 106 25.50 22.78 4.74
CA TYR A 106 24.35 23.06 3.90
C TYR A 106 23.61 21.78 3.52
N PHE A 107 24.31 20.69 3.28
CA PHE A 107 23.68 19.39 3.02
C PHE A 107 22.90 18.90 4.23
N LEU A 108 23.49 18.92 5.42
CA LEU A 108 22.80 18.54 6.65
C LEU A 108 21.61 19.44 6.97
N LYS A 109 21.75 20.76 6.74
CA LYS A 109 20.64 21.69 6.92
C LYS A 109 19.53 21.45 5.90
N GLY A 110 19.89 21.18 4.66
CA GLY A 110 18.95 20.81 3.59
C GLY A 110 18.17 19.56 3.96
N THR A 111 18.85 18.49 4.38
CA THR A 111 18.21 17.23 4.81
C THR A 111 17.27 17.42 5.99
N ALA A 112 17.72 18.15 7.03
CA ALA A 112 16.88 18.43 8.19
C ALA A 112 15.64 19.28 7.85
N LEU A 113 15.77 20.26 6.93
CA LEU A 113 14.64 21.04 6.42
C LEU A 113 13.69 20.18 5.58
N CYS A 114 14.22 19.28 4.75
CA CYS A 114 13.45 18.33 3.97
C CYS A 114 12.54 17.49 4.88
N LEU A 115 13.11 16.89 5.93
CA LEU A 115 12.37 16.10 6.93
C LEU A 115 11.32 16.92 7.72
N THR A 116 11.44 18.26 7.77
CA THR A 116 10.42 19.13 8.38
C THR A 116 9.37 19.63 7.38
N GLY A 117 9.42 19.22 6.11
CA GLY A 117 8.49 19.62 5.04
C GLY A 117 8.78 21.02 4.47
N LYS A 118 9.92 21.65 4.80
CA LYS A 118 10.32 22.96 4.31
C LYS A 118 11.10 22.86 2.99
N LEU A 119 10.48 22.30 1.97
CA LEU A 119 11.12 21.87 0.73
C LEU A 119 11.87 22.99 0.00
N LYS A 120 11.26 24.17 -0.14
CA LYS A 120 11.92 25.31 -0.83
C LYS A 120 13.17 25.80 -0.09
N GLU A 121 13.10 25.83 1.25
CA GLU A 121 14.27 26.20 2.07
C GLU A 121 15.34 25.09 1.97
N SER A 122 14.93 23.83 1.93
CA SER A 122 15.80 22.66 1.74
C SER A 122 16.55 22.75 0.41
N GLU A 123 15.84 22.94 -0.71
CA GLU A 123 16.45 23.12 -2.04
C GLU A 123 17.51 24.24 -2.04
N ALA A 124 17.18 25.39 -1.46
CA ALA A 124 18.13 26.52 -1.40
C ALA A 124 19.40 26.18 -0.60
N GLN A 125 19.30 25.33 0.44
CA GLN A 125 20.48 24.87 1.16
C GLN A 125 21.29 23.88 0.33
N PHE A 126 20.64 22.91 -0.30
CA PHE A 126 21.31 21.94 -1.16
C PHE A 126 22.03 22.61 -2.35
N ASP A 127 21.37 23.54 -3.04
CA ASP A 127 21.96 24.29 -4.15
C ASP A 127 23.20 25.07 -3.67
N ARG A 128 23.14 25.67 -2.45
CA ARG A 128 24.30 26.35 -1.87
C ARG A 128 25.44 25.38 -1.52
N GLY A 129 25.13 24.21 -0.97
CA GLY A 129 26.13 23.16 -0.73
C GLY A 129 26.83 22.72 -2.00
N LEU A 130 26.06 22.49 -3.08
CA LEU A 130 26.59 22.13 -4.39
C LEU A 130 27.49 23.20 -4.99
N GLU A 131 27.13 24.50 -4.88
CA GLU A 131 27.99 25.62 -5.32
C GLU A 131 29.34 25.61 -4.62
N LEU A 132 29.39 25.26 -3.32
CA LEU A 132 30.62 25.22 -2.52
C LEU A 132 31.46 23.97 -2.75
N SER A 133 30.85 22.87 -3.21
CA SER A 133 31.53 21.59 -3.49
C SER A 133 32.33 21.58 -4.80
N GLY A 134 32.16 22.60 -5.66
CA GLY A 134 32.84 22.66 -6.95
C GLY A 134 32.52 21.50 -7.89
N ASP A 135 33.53 20.76 -8.34
CA ASP A 135 33.34 19.66 -9.30
C ASP A 135 32.95 18.32 -8.60
N GLU A 136 33.21 18.20 -7.30
CA GLU A 136 32.98 16.97 -6.52
C GLU A 136 31.52 16.91 -6.01
N THR A 137 30.56 16.96 -6.92
CA THR A 137 29.13 17.00 -6.56
C THR A 137 28.36 15.71 -6.84
N PHE A 138 28.97 14.70 -7.45
CA PHE A 138 28.25 13.51 -7.89
C PHE A 138 27.58 12.78 -6.72
N GLU A 139 28.33 12.44 -5.68
CA GLU A 139 27.81 11.77 -4.48
C GLU A 139 26.80 12.65 -3.74
N ALA A 140 27.08 13.96 -3.67
CA ALA A 140 26.15 14.90 -3.01
C ALA A 140 24.79 14.93 -3.74
N LEU A 141 24.75 14.90 -5.06
CA LEU A 141 23.52 14.86 -5.85
C LEU A 141 22.71 13.62 -5.59
N ILE A 142 23.36 12.45 -5.46
CA ILE A 142 22.69 11.20 -5.07
C ILE A 142 22.11 11.32 -3.66
N ASN A 143 22.90 11.79 -2.69
CA ASN A 143 22.45 11.95 -1.29
C ASN A 143 21.26 12.93 -1.19
N ILE A 144 21.25 14.00 -1.98
CA ILE A 144 20.13 14.94 -2.04
C ILE A 144 18.89 14.23 -2.62
N SER A 145 19.04 13.41 -3.66
CA SER A 145 17.92 12.67 -4.23
C SER A 145 17.30 11.70 -3.21
N ILE A 146 18.12 10.99 -2.44
CA ILE A 146 17.70 10.13 -1.33
C ILE A 146 16.97 10.92 -0.24
N ALA A 147 17.46 12.12 0.10
CA ALA A 147 16.79 12.96 1.09
C ALA A 147 15.36 13.35 0.67
N PHE A 148 15.12 13.61 -0.63
CA PHE A 148 13.79 13.87 -1.17
C PHE A 148 12.94 12.59 -1.31
N GLU A 149 13.54 11.45 -1.66
CA GLU A 149 12.88 10.15 -1.67
C GLU A 149 12.31 9.80 -0.31
N ASN A 150 13.07 9.96 0.77
CA ASN A 150 12.66 9.68 2.16
C ASN A 150 11.39 10.44 2.57
N VAL A 151 11.12 11.59 1.96
CA VAL A 151 9.88 12.36 2.17
C VAL A 151 8.90 12.22 1.01
N ARG A 152 9.14 11.29 0.07
CA ARG A 152 8.30 10.96 -1.10
C ARG A 152 8.10 12.13 -2.09
N HIS A 153 9.08 13.03 -2.17
CA HIS A 153 9.09 14.12 -3.15
C HIS A 153 9.92 13.76 -4.38
N PHE A 154 9.37 12.85 -5.18
CA PHE A 154 10.08 12.24 -6.31
C PHE A 154 10.43 13.21 -7.45
N GLU A 155 9.66 14.29 -7.67
CA GLU A 155 10.01 15.33 -8.64
C GLU A 155 11.34 16.01 -8.29
N GLN A 156 11.54 16.34 -7.01
CA GLN A 156 12.79 16.94 -6.53
C GLN A 156 13.91 15.91 -6.58
N ALA A 157 13.64 14.66 -6.17
CA ALA A 157 14.64 13.60 -6.27
C ALA A 157 15.14 13.44 -7.71
N VAL A 158 14.25 13.35 -8.70
CA VAL A 158 14.61 13.29 -10.12
C VAL A 158 15.39 14.50 -10.57
N LYS A 159 15.04 15.73 -10.12
CA LYS A 159 15.76 16.97 -10.49
C LYS A 159 17.24 16.87 -10.18
N TYR A 160 17.62 16.39 -9.01
CA TYR A 160 19.01 16.27 -8.59
C TYR A 160 19.68 15.02 -9.18
N LEU A 161 18.95 13.93 -9.27
CA LEU A 161 19.47 12.69 -9.85
C LEU A 161 19.76 12.84 -11.36
N MET A 162 19.01 13.66 -12.09
CA MET A 162 19.30 14.01 -13.49
C MET A 162 20.62 14.78 -13.62
N GLN A 163 20.96 15.64 -12.68
CA GLN A 163 22.26 16.30 -12.66
C GLN A 163 23.41 15.30 -12.41
N ALA A 164 23.17 14.29 -11.54
CA ALA A 164 24.13 13.19 -11.36
C ALA A 164 24.29 12.38 -12.66
N TYR A 165 23.16 12.08 -13.34
CA TYR A 165 23.16 11.41 -14.64
C TYR A 165 23.96 12.16 -15.71
N GLU A 166 23.88 13.51 -15.76
CA GLU A 166 24.67 14.32 -16.69
C GLU A 166 26.18 14.22 -16.45
N LYS A 167 26.59 13.93 -15.20
CA LYS A 167 28.01 13.71 -14.85
C LYS A 167 28.48 12.29 -15.17
N GLN A 168 27.67 11.30 -14.90
CA GLN A 168 27.97 9.86 -15.05
C GLN A 168 26.77 9.12 -15.61
N ALA A 169 26.59 9.18 -16.94
CA ALA A 169 25.41 8.63 -17.63
C ALA A 169 25.32 7.08 -17.61
N GLU A 170 26.43 6.41 -17.31
CA GLU A 170 26.52 4.93 -17.26
C GLU A 170 26.57 4.40 -15.83
N ASN A 171 26.29 5.23 -14.83
CA ASN A 171 26.23 4.78 -13.45
C ASN A 171 24.94 3.99 -13.20
N LEU A 172 25.09 2.70 -12.87
CA LEU A 172 23.97 1.77 -12.72
C LEU A 172 23.01 2.19 -11.60
N SER A 173 23.52 2.66 -10.45
CA SER A 173 22.65 3.12 -9.36
C SER A 173 21.78 4.30 -9.80
N VAL A 174 22.37 5.28 -10.48
CA VAL A 174 21.63 6.46 -10.99
C VAL A 174 20.56 6.05 -12.01
N LEU A 175 20.87 5.11 -12.90
CA LEU A 175 19.91 4.62 -13.91
C LEU A 175 18.76 3.85 -13.24
N TYR A 176 19.06 3.03 -12.24
CA TYR A 176 18.06 2.31 -11.47
C TYR A 176 17.11 3.26 -10.74
N ASP A 177 17.68 4.22 -10.00
CA ASP A 177 16.89 5.17 -9.22
C ASP A 177 16.04 6.09 -10.10
N LEU A 178 16.56 6.51 -11.28
CA LEU A 178 15.75 7.25 -12.26
C LEU A 178 14.58 6.40 -12.76
N GLY A 179 14.81 5.14 -13.09
CA GLY A 179 13.74 4.21 -13.47
C GLY A 179 12.68 4.11 -12.38
N TYR A 180 13.10 3.90 -11.15
CA TYR A 180 12.22 3.79 -9.99
C TYR A 180 11.45 5.09 -9.69
N PHE A 181 12.10 6.25 -9.66
CA PHE A 181 11.43 7.51 -9.37
C PHE A 181 10.45 7.93 -10.47
N TYR A 182 10.77 7.68 -11.75
CA TYR A 182 9.83 7.92 -12.83
C TYR A 182 8.60 7.00 -12.74
N ASP A 183 8.75 5.75 -12.32
CA ASP A 183 7.62 4.87 -12.03
C ASP A 183 6.74 5.45 -10.91
N ARG A 184 7.34 5.91 -9.81
CA ARG A 184 6.62 6.55 -8.69
C ARG A 184 5.88 7.82 -9.10
N LEU A 185 6.35 8.52 -10.13
CA LEU A 185 5.72 9.69 -10.73
C LEU A 185 4.69 9.35 -11.82
N HIS A 186 4.39 8.06 -12.05
CA HIS A 186 3.55 7.56 -13.14
C HIS A 186 4.02 7.99 -14.54
N LYS A 187 5.31 8.27 -14.71
CA LYS A 187 5.97 8.54 -15.99
C LYS A 187 6.59 7.26 -16.52
N PHE A 188 5.74 6.36 -16.96
CA PHE A 188 6.11 4.98 -17.27
C PHE A 188 7.07 4.85 -18.46
N ASP A 189 6.92 5.70 -19.48
CA ASP A 189 7.82 5.68 -20.65
C ASP A 189 9.25 6.08 -20.25
N GLU A 190 9.39 7.11 -19.41
CA GLU A 190 10.67 7.52 -18.86
C GLU A 190 11.28 6.45 -17.96
N SER A 191 10.45 5.81 -17.12
CA SER A 191 10.88 4.69 -16.26
C SER A 191 11.48 3.56 -17.11
N LEU A 192 10.74 3.07 -18.09
CA LEU A 192 11.20 2.02 -19.02
C LEU A 192 12.49 2.42 -19.77
N LYS A 193 12.59 3.69 -20.17
CA LYS A 193 13.78 4.21 -20.85
C LYS A 193 15.04 4.09 -20.00
N TYR A 194 14.95 4.41 -18.68
CA TYR A 194 16.13 4.36 -17.81
C TYR A 194 16.45 2.92 -17.39
N TYR A 195 15.44 2.08 -17.15
CA TYR A 195 15.66 0.66 -16.94
C TYR A 195 16.27 -0.03 -18.16
N GLN A 196 15.84 0.33 -19.39
CA GLN A 196 16.47 -0.19 -20.60
C GLN A 196 17.94 0.22 -20.70
N LYS A 197 18.29 1.48 -20.38
CA LYS A 197 19.70 1.91 -20.34
C LYS A 197 20.52 1.17 -19.32
N TYR A 198 19.90 0.81 -18.17
CA TYR A 198 20.54 -0.04 -17.19
C TYR A 198 20.85 -1.41 -17.77
N LEU A 199 19.85 -2.05 -18.40
CA LEU A 199 20.01 -3.37 -19.01
C LEU A 199 20.96 -3.39 -20.22
N ASP A 200 21.16 -2.26 -20.90
CA ASP A 200 22.17 -2.14 -21.95
C ASP A 200 23.60 -2.29 -21.38
N LEU A 201 23.80 -1.99 -20.10
CA LEU A 201 25.07 -2.12 -19.36
C LEU A 201 25.15 -3.44 -18.58
N ASP A 202 24.08 -3.81 -17.89
CA ASP A 202 23.95 -5.06 -17.13
C ASP A 202 22.64 -5.79 -17.47
N PRO A 203 22.67 -6.65 -18.51
CA PRO A 203 21.47 -7.39 -18.95
C PRO A 203 20.98 -8.46 -17.98
N TYR A 204 21.79 -8.84 -16.97
CA TYR A 204 21.49 -9.93 -16.04
C TYR A 204 21.03 -9.45 -14.67
N SER A 205 20.43 -8.27 -14.58
CA SER A 205 19.85 -7.75 -13.36
C SER A 205 18.39 -8.23 -13.19
N ASP A 206 18.17 -9.21 -12.33
CA ASP A 206 16.85 -9.79 -12.04
C ASP A 206 15.86 -8.75 -11.49
N ASN A 207 16.33 -7.86 -10.60
CA ASN A 207 15.53 -6.81 -10.00
C ASN A 207 15.10 -5.73 -11.00
N VAL A 208 15.92 -5.42 -12.02
CA VAL A 208 15.52 -4.45 -13.06
C VAL A 208 14.49 -5.07 -13.99
N TRP A 209 14.65 -6.32 -14.39
CA TRP A 209 13.62 -7.04 -15.15
C TRP A 209 12.30 -7.13 -14.38
N TYR A 210 12.35 -7.42 -13.07
CA TYR A 210 11.20 -7.41 -12.20
C TYR A 210 10.48 -6.03 -12.18
N ASN A 211 11.23 -4.93 -12.04
CA ASN A 211 10.67 -3.58 -12.05
C ASN A 211 10.06 -3.20 -13.40
N ILE A 212 10.69 -3.60 -14.51
CA ILE A 212 10.11 -3.46 -15.86
C ILE A 212 8.76 -4.19 -15.95
N GLY A 213 8.68 -5.41 -15.39
CA GLY A 213 7.43 -6.16 -15.29
C GLY A 213 6.34 -5.39 -14.55
N ILE A 214 6.68 -4.76 -13.42
CA ILE A 214 5.76 -3.90 -12.66
C ILE A 214 5.25 -2.73 -13.53
N VAL A 215 6.15 -2.06 -14.25
CA VAL A 215 5.77 -0.92 -15.09
C VAL A 215 4.86 -1.34 -16.24
N TYR A 216 5.18 -2.45 -16.92
CA TYR A 216 4.30 -2.99 -17.97
C TYR A 216 2.95 -3.44 -17.42
N HIS A 217 2.91 -4.03 -16.23
CA HIS A 217 1.64 -4.40 -15.58
C HIS A 217 0.75 -3.17 -15.30
N LYS A 218 1.33 -2.06 -14.81
CA LYS A 218 0.61 -0.79 -14.60
C LYS A 218 0.10 -0.15 -15.91
N LEU A 219 0.77 -0.41 -17.02
CA LEU A 219 0.35 -0.02 -18.36
C LEU A 219 -0.65 -0.99 -19.00
N GLU A 220 -1.02 -2.08 -18.30
CA GLU A 220 -1.87 -3.16 -18.80
C GLU A 220 -1.28 -3.88 -20.04
N TYR A 221 0.04 -3.80 -20.23
CA TYR A 221 0.76 -4.55 -21.26
C TYR A 221 1.14 -5.92 -20.71
N PHE A 222 0.11 -6.76 -20.53
CA PHE A 222 0.20 -8.00 -19.76
C PHE A 222 1.24 -8.99 -20.31
N GLU A 223 1.32 -9.18 -21.63
CA GLU A 223 2.32 -10.05 -22.23
C GLU A 223 3.75 -9.55 -21.99
N ASN A 224 3.99 -8.25 -22.15
CA ASN A 224 5.30 -7.65 -21.89
C ASN A 224 5.69 -7.76 -20.39
N ALA A 225 4.71 -7.60 -19.49
CA ALA A 225 4.95 -7.76 -18.06
C ALA A 225 5.39 -9.20 -17.73
N VAL A 226 4.70 -10.19 -18.30
CA VAL A 226 5.05 -11.61 -18.11
C VAL A 226 6.43 -11.92 -18.67
N ASP A 227 6.74 -11.47 -19.89
CA ASP A 227 8.07 -11.67 -20.49
C ASP A 227 9.17 -11.08 -19.58
N ALA A 228 8.95 -9.90 -19.01
CA ALA A 228 9.92 -9.28 -18.10
C ALA A 228 10.08 -10.09 -16.79
N TYR A 229 8.99 -10.60 -16.20
CA TYR A 229 9.09 -11.48 -15.05
C TYR A 229 9.76 -12.82 -15.40
N ASP A 230 9.52 -13.37 -16.59
CA ASP A 230 10.20 -14.59 -17.05
C ASP A 230 11.70 -14.38 -17.19
N PHE A 231 12.16 -13.20 -17.64
CA PHE A 231 13.59 -12.85 -17.63
C PHE A 231 14.13 -12.76 -16.20
N SER A 232 13.41 -12.11 -15.29
CA SER A 232 13.80 -12.04 -13.87
C SER A 232 13.95 -13.44 -13.25
N ILE A 233 12.97 -14.32 -13.48
CA ILE A 233 12.98 -15.72 -13.01
C ILE A 233 14.13 -16.53 -13.63
N ALA A 234 14.38 -16.34 -14.91
CA ALA A 234 15.47 -17.06 -15.59
C ALA A 234 16.86 -16.68 -15.05
N ILE A 235 17.02 -15.44 -14.57
CA ILE A 235 18.25 -14.95 -13.95
C ILE A 235 18.34 -15.42 -12.49
N ASN A 236 17.25 -15.29 -11.74
CA ASN A 236 17.18 -15.66 -10.34
C ASN A 236 15.93 -16.53 -10.07
N PRO A 237 16.06 -17.87 -10.16
CA PRO A 237 14.93 -18.78 -9.94
C PRO A 237 14.35 -18.76 -8.52
N ASP A 238 15.09 -18.23 -7.53
CA ASP A 238 14.63 -18.12 -6.15
C ASP A 238 13.90 -16.80 -5.86
N TYR A 239 13.74 -15.93 -6.87
CA TYR A 239 13.07 -14.64 -6.68
C TYR A 239 11.55 -14.80 -6.71
N ALA A 240 11.00 -15.25 -5.58
CA ALA A 240 9.57 -15.55 -5.40
C ALA A 240 8.62 -14.44 -5.88
N SER A 241 8.98 -13.17 -5.64
CA SER A 241 8.13 -12.02 -6.04
C SER A 241 7.84 -11.97 -7.55
N SER A 242 8.75 -12.44 -8.40
CA SER A 242 8.54 -12.44 -9.85
C SER A 242 7.48 -13.45 -10.29
N TYR A 243 7.46 -14.64 -9.70
CA TYR A 243 6.41 -15.64 -9.94
C TYR A 243 5.05 -15.15 -9.47
N PHE A 244 5.00 -14.57 -8.27
CA PHE A 244 3.75 -14.08 -7.69
C PHE A 244 3.14 -12.94 -8.53
N ASN A 245 3.97 -11.96 -8.92
CA ASN A 245 3.51 -10.86 -9.75
C ASN A 245 3.15 -11.30 -11.19
N LYS A 246 3.87 -12.26 -11.77
CA LYS A 246 3.50 -12.91 -13.03
C LYS A 246 2.10 -13.52 -12.94
N ALA A 247 1.80 -14.24 -11.86
CA ALA A 247 0.46 -14.79 -11.63
C ALA A 247 -0.60 -13.69 -11.51
N SER A 248 -0.31 -12.62 -10.76
CA SER A 248 -1.21 -11.46 -10.61
C SER A 248 -1.49 -10.76 -11.95
N VAL A 249 -0.50 -10.69 -12.85
CA VAL A 249 -0.70 -10.18 -14.22
C VAL A 249 -1.73 -11.02 -14.96
N TRP A 250 -1.63 -12.35 -14.86
CA TRP A 250 -2.58 -13.24 -15.54
C TRP A 250 -3.98 -13.16 -14.94
N VAL A 251 -4.12 -12.92 -13.61
CA VAL A 251 -5.42 -12.64 -12.97
C VAL A 251 -6.05 -11.39 -13.58
N ASN A 252 -5.29 -10.29 -13.65
CA ASN A 252 -5.79 -9.02 -14.19
C ASN A 252 -6.11 -9.12 -15.70
N ALA A 253 -5.42 -10.00 -16.42
CA ALA A 253 -5.71 -10.31 -17.82
C ALA A 253 -6.92 -11.27 -18.01
N GLY A 254 -7.54 -11.76 -16.92
CA GLY A 254 -8.62 -12.75 -16.94
C GLY A 254 -8.19 -14.14 -17.41
N LYS A 255 -6.88 -14.42 -17.44
CA LYS A 255 -6.31 -15.72 -17.86
C LYS A 255 -6.02 -16.59 -16.63
N TYR A 256 -7.09 -17.01 -15.96
CA TYR A 256 -7.01 -17.70 -14.65
C TYR A 256 -6.26 -19.03 -14.69
N ASP A 257 -6.34 -19.78 -15.81
CA ASP A 257 -5.58 -21.01 -16.03
C ASP A 257 -4.06 -20.77 -15.97
N LYS A 258 -3.58 -19.68 -16.58
CA LYS A 258 -2.18 -19.29 -16.54
C LYS A 258 -1.78 -18.73 -15.18
N ALA A 259 -2.69 -18.00 -14.51
CA ALA A 259 -2.45 -17.52 -13.16
C ALA A 259 -2.21 -18.68 -12.19
N ILE A 260 -3.07 -19.72 -12.23
CA ILE A 260 -2.93 -20.93 -11.42
C ILE A 260 -1.59 -21.62 -11.69
N ALA A 261 -1.18 -21.73 -12.98
CA ALA A 261 0.12 -22.31 -13.32
C ALA A 261 1.27 -21.53 -12.69
N SER A 262 1.24 -20.20 -12.77
CA SER A 262 2.28 -19.32 -12.18
C SER A 262 2.28 -19.35 -10.65
N TYR A 263 1.09 -19.44 -9.99
CA TYR A 263 1.03 -19.65 -8.53
C TYR A 263 1.58 -21.02 -8.12
N ARG A 264 1.43 -22.06 -8.94
CA ARG A 264 2.06 -23.35 -8.66
C ARG A 264 3.58 -23.27 -8.75
N GLU A 265 4.10 -22.56 -9.78
CA GLU A 265 5.55 -22.29 -9.86
C GLU A 265 6.03 -21.51 -8.63
N PHE A 266 5.28 -20.51 -8.20
CA PHE A 266 5.58 -19.76 -6.96
C PHE A 266 5.64 -20.67 -5.72
N LEU A 267 4.70 -21.60 -5.59
CA LEU A 267 4.63 -22.54 -4.46
C LEU A 267 5.76 -23.59 -4.47
N GLU A 268 6.52 -23.75 -5.56
CA GLU A 268 7.77 -24.53 -5.56
C GLU A 268 8.87 -23.81 -4.79
N VAL A 269 8.84 -22.46 -4.76
CA VAL A 269 9.78 -21.61 -4.02
C VAL A 269 9.28 -21.35 -2.59
N GLU A 270 7.99 -21.05 -2.43
CA GLU A 270 7.34 -20.68 -1.16
C GLU A 270 6.17 -21.63 -0.85
N PRO A 271 6.42 -22.88 -0.41
CA PRO A 271 5.38 -23.93 -0.29
C PRO A 271 4.30 -23.66 0.75
N GLU A 272 4.57 -22.81 1.75
CA GLU A 272 3.70 -22.53 2.88
C GLU A 272 2.93 -21.20 2.72
N SER A 273 2.91 -20.61 1.52
CA SER A 273 2.20 -19.36 1.28
C SER A 273 0.69 -19.54 1.25
N THR A 274 0.00 -19.20 2.35
CA THR A 274 -1.46 -19.18 2.43
C THR A 274 -2.05 -18.23 1.39
N GLN A 275 -1.42 -17.08 1.16
CA GLN A 275 -1.84 -16.08 0.19
C GLN A 275 -1.91 -16.64 -1.25
N ALA A 276 -0.92 -17.44 -1.67
CA ALA A 276 -0.94 -18.04 -3.00
C ALA A 276 -2.09 -19.05 -3.16
N TYR A 277 -2.36 -19.85 -2.13
CA TYR A 277 -3.50 -20.77 -2.15
C TYR A 277 -4.83 -20.02 -2.15
N CYS A 278 -4.98 -18.89 -1.44
CA CYS A 278 -6.17 -18.05 -1.52
C CYS A 278 -6.41 -17.57 -2.96
N TYR A 279 -5.41 -16.94 -3.60
CA TYR A 279 -5.55 -16.47 -4.98
C TYR A 279 -5.78 -17.60 -6.00
N MET A 280 -5.21 -18.79 -5.76
CA MET A 280 -5.56 -19.97 -6.58
C MET A 280 -7.02 -20.36 -6.38
N GLY A 281 -7.52 -20.33 -5.14
CA GLY A 281 -8.92 -20.59 -4.82
C GLY A 281 -9.84 -19.64 -5.57
N ASP A 282 -9.53 -18.32 -5.54
CA ASP A 282 -10.27 -17.31 -6.28
C ASP A 282 -10.25 -17.57 -7.80
N CYS A 283 -9.08 -17.90 -8.36
CA CYS A 283 -8.97 -18.25 -9.78
C CYS A 283 -9.82 -19.45 -10.15
N PHE A 284 -9.80 -20.53 -9.35
CA PHE A 284 -10.64 -21.69 -9.57
C PHE A 284 -12.13 -21.36 -9.46
N GLU A 285 -12.50 -20.49 -8.52
CA GLU A 285 -13.87 -20.01 -8.37
C GLU A 285 -14.35 -19.24 -9.61
N GLN A 286 -13.51 -18.33 -10.15
CA GLN A 286 -13.81 -17.60 -11.39
C GLN A 286 -13.98 -18.52 -12.59
N MET A 287 -13.26 -19.64 -12.62
CA MET A 287 -13.40 -20.68 -13.63
C MET A 287 -14.57 -21.64 -13.35
N ASN A 288 -15.34 -21.41 -12.28
CA ASN A 288 -16.41 -22.30 -11.80
C ASN A 288 -15.95 -23.74 -11.49
N GLN A 289 -14.66 -23.89 -11.11
CA GLN A 289 -14.06 -25.16 -10.66
C GLN A 289 -14.14 -25.24 -9.13
N LEU A 290 -15.39 -25.42 -8.62
CA LEU A 290 -15.68 -25.25 -7.19
C LEU A 290 -14.99 -26.30 -6.30
N GLU A 291 -14.75 -27.51 -6.80
CA GLU A 291 -14.04 -28.57 -6.04
C GLU A 291 -12.56 -28.21 -5.86
N ASP A 292 -11.90 -27.69 -6.91
CA ASP A 292 -10.50 -27.26 -6.86
C ASP A 292 -10.35 -26.01 -5.98
N ALA A 293 -11.30 -25.05 -6.05
CA ALA A 293 -11.35 -23.88 -5.19
C ALA A 293 -11.46 -24.29 -3.71
N LEU A 294 -12.36 -25.22 -3.39
CA LEU A 294 -12.52 -25.76 -2.05
C LEU A 294 -11.20 -26.38 -1.54
N GLY A 295 -10.54 -27.18 -2.38
CA GLY A 295 -9.24 -27.77 -2.04
C GLY A 295 -8.16 -26.72 -1.75
N ALA A 296 -8.12 -25.63 -2.52
CA ALA A 296 -7.18 -24.55 -2.32
C ALA A 296 -7.42 -23.81 -1.00
N PHE A 297 -8.67 -23.40 -0.69
CA PHE A 297 -8.98 -22.75 0.58
C PHE A 297 -8.83 -23.68 1.79
N GLN A 298 -9.13 -24.99 1.65
CA GLN A 298 -8.84 -25.96 2.71
C GLN A 298 -7.34 -26.06 3.00
N LYS A 299 -6.50 -25.89 1.96
CA LYS A 299 -5.04 -25.89 2.15
C LYS A 299 -4.58 -24.67 2.96
N VAL A 300 -5.22 -23.50 2.80
CA VAL A 300 -4.99 -22.34 3.66
C VAL A 300 -5.23 -22.69 5.13
N ILE A 301 -6.39 -23.30 5.44
CA ILE A 301 -6.75 -23.70 6.81
C ILE A 301 -5.77 -24.75 7.38
N GLU A 302 -5.28 -25.65 6.53
CA GLU A 302 -4.27 -26.65 6.96
C GLU A 302 -2.92 -26.00 7.32
N LEU A 303 -2.50 -24.97 6.57
CA LEU A 303 -1.24 -24.27 6.79
C LEU A 303 -1.34 -23.29 7.97
N ASP A 304 -2.41 -22.52 8.01
CA ASP A 304 -2.72 -21.60 9.10
C ASP A 304 -4.21 -21.64 9.42
N ASN A 305 -4.58 -22.33 10.49
CA ASN A 305 -5.97 -22.44 10.92
C ASN A 305 -6.53 -21.15 11.56
N SER A 306 -5.70 -20.14 11.76
CA SER A 306 -6.10 -18.81 12.23
C SER A 306 -6.28 -17.79 11.10
N ASP A 307 -5.92 -18.14 9.86
CA ASP A 307 -6.13 -17.32 8.68
C ASP A 307 -7.63 -17.27 8.33
N PRO A 308 -8.31 -16.11 8.48
CA PRO A 308 -9.74 -16.01 8.24
C PRO A 308 -10.12 -16.20 6.76
N GLU A 309 -9.21 -15.89 5.80
CA GLU A 309 -9.48 -15.98 4.37
C GLU A 309 -9.74 -17.43 3.93
N GLY A 310 -9.03 -18.40 4.51
CA GLY A 310 -9.28 -19.82 4.23
C GLY A 310 -10.68 -20.26 4.65
N TRP A 311 -11.10 -19.88 5.85
CA TRP A 311 -12.44 -20.18 6.36
C TRP A 311 -13.54 -19.50 5.55
N PHE A 312 -13.33 -18.21 5.22
CA PHE A 312 -14.27 -17.45 4.40
C PHE A 312 -14.42 -18.03 2.99
N GLY A 313 -13.29 -18.33 2.32
CA GLY A 313 -13.28 -18.93 0.98
C GLY A 313 -14.04 -20.27 0.94
N VAL A 314 -13.79 -21.16 1.92
CA VAL A 314 -14.55 -22.42 2.04
C VAL A 314 -16.04 -22.13 2.22
N GLY A 315 -16.40 -21.15 3.07
CA GLY A 315 -17.79 -20.76 3.30
C GLY A 315 -18.48 -20.26 2.02
N MET A 316 -17.78 -19.43 1.23
CA MET A 316 -18.28 -18.89 -0.04
C MET A 316 -18.50 -19.99 -1.08
N ILE A 317 -17.59 -20.97 -1.15
CA ILE A 317 -17.77 -22.10 -2.06
C ILE A 317 -19.00 -22.94 -1.65
N TYR A 318 -19.21 -23.22 -0.35
CA TYR A 318 -20.43 -23.90 0.12
C TYR A 318 -21.69 -23.09 -0.18
N HIS A 319 -21.66 -21.77 -0.04
CA HIS A 319 -22.77 -20.90 -0.41
C HIS A 319 -23.13 -21.06 -1.90
N ARG A 320 -22.14 -21.04 -2.80
CA ARG A 320 -22.35 -21.26 -4.24
C ARG A 320 -22.85 -22.67 -4.58
N LEU A 321 -22.48 -23.66 -3.79
CA LEU A 321 -22.97 -25.04 -3.92
C LEU A 321 -24.40 -25.22 -3.37
N GLY A 322 -24.99 -24.19 -2.76
CA GLY A 322 -26.31 -24.23 -2.14
C GLY A 322 -26.35 -24.91 -0.77
N SER A 323 -25.19 -25.21 -0.17
CA SER A 323 -25.05 -25.79 1.17
C SER A 323 -24.99 -24.67 2.22
N GLN A 324 -26.14 -24.01 2.44
CA GLN A 324 -26.19 -22.78 3.24
C GLN A 324 -25.76 -22.98 4.70
N GLN A 325 -26.07 -24.15 5.30
CA GLN A 325 -25.73 -24.41 6.70
C GLN A 325 -24.21 -24.54 6.92
N GLU A 326 -23.54 -25.19 5.97
CA GLU A 326 -22.08 -25.30 5.92
C GLU A 326 -21.47 -23.92 5.67
N ALA A 327 -22.01 -23.15 4.70
CA ALA A 327 -21.55 -21.77 4.43
C ALA A 327 -21.58 -20.91 5.69
N ILE A 328 -22.69 -20.86 6.39
CA ILE A 328 -22.87 -20.13 7.64
C ILE A 328 -21.82 -20.55 8.67
N THR A 329 -21.60 -21.87 8.80
CA THR A 329 -20.64 -22.41 9.78
C THR A 329 -19.22 -21.93 9.52
N TYR A 330 -18.79 -21.97 8.25
CA TYR A 330 -17.43 -21.59 7.86
C TYR A 330 -17.24 -20.05 7.89
N ILE A 331 -18.24 -19.27 7.47
CA ILE A 331 -18.15 -17.78 7.54
C ILE A 331 -18.12 -17.32 9.00
N LEU A 332 -18.88 -17.96 9.91
CA LEU A 332 -18.80 -17.67 11.35
C LEU A 332 -17.40 -17.95 11.91
N LYS A 333 -16.69 -18.96 11.40
CA LYS A 333 -15.31 -19.23 11.77
C LYS A 333 -14.37 -18.12 11.31
N ALA A 334 -14.53 -17.59 10.10
CA ALA A 334 -13.76 -16.43 9.65
C ALA A 334 -13.98 -15.21 10.57
N ILE A 335 -15.23 -14.94 10.95
CA ILE A 335 -15.61 -13.85 11.87
C ILE A 335 -15.01 -14.05 13.28
N GLU A 336 -14.83 -15.28 13.76
CA GLU A 336 -14.17 -15.55 15.04
C GLU A 336 -12.72 -15.02 15.03
N PHE A 337 -12.00 -15.10 13.89
CA PHE A 337 -10.63 -14.64 13.75
C PHE A 337 -10.52 -13.15 13.38
N ASP A 338 -11.41 -12.67 12.49
CA ASP A 338 -11.50 -11.23 12.17
C ASP A 338 -12.95 -10.75 12.14
N ASN A 339 -13.41 -10.24 13.27
CA ASN A 339 -14.77 -9.71 13.40
C ASN A 339 -14.94 -8.27 12.90
N LYS A 340 -13.85 -7.63 12.42
CA LYS A 340 -13.90 -6.27 11.88
C LYS A 340 -14.09 -6.24 10.37
N ASN A 341 -13.83 -7.34 9.69
CA ASN A 341 -14.05 -7.44 8.26
C ASN A 341 -15.55 -7.48 7.97
N LEU A 342 -16.07 -6.39 7.39
CA LEU A 342 -17.50 -6.23 7.11
C LEU A 342 -17.98 -7.12 5.97
N ASP A 343 -17.08 -7.51 5.06
CA ASP A 343 -17.41 -8.43 3.96
C ASP A 343 -17.84 -9.80 4.48
N TYR A 344 -17.26 -10.27 5.57
CA TYR A 344 -17.69 -11.52 6.19
C TYR A 344 -19.11 -11.42 6.76
N TRP A 345 -19.45 -10.28 7.39
CA TRP A 345 -20.77 -10.06 7.94
C TRP A 345 -21.85 -9.92 6.87
N ILE A 346 -21.57 -9.22 5.76
CA ILE A 346 -22.55 -9.08 4.67
C ILE A 346 -22.79 -10.41 3.98
N ASN A 347 -21.75 -11.20 3.74
CA ASN A 347 -21.88 -12.53 3.13
C ASN A 347 -22.53 -13.55 4.08
N LEU A 348 -22.30 -13.45 5.41
CA LEU A 348 -23.07 -14.20 6.40
C LEU A 348 -24.56 -13.83 6.30
N GLY A 349 -24.88 -12.55 6.10
CA GLY A 349 -26.23 -12.08 5.86
C GLY A 349 -26.88 -12.74 4.65
N TYR A 350 -26.20 -12.78 3.51
CA TYR A 350 -26.69 -13.47 2.30
C TYR A 350 -26.89 -14.97 2.51
N ALA A 351 -25.94 -15.64 3.15
CA ALA A 351 -26.08 -17.07 3.45
C ALA A 351 -27.25 -17.37 4.39
N ASN A 352 -27.50 -16.50 5.38
CA ASN A 352 -28.68 -16.61 6.26
C ASN A 352 -29.98 -16.33 5.51
N GLU A 353 -30.03 -15.32 4.63
CA GLU A 353 -31.21 -15.02 3.81
C GLU A 353 -31.56 -16.23 2.93
N ASP A 354 -30.59 -16.81 2.24
CA ASP A 354 -30.78 -17.98 1.39
C ASP A 354 -31.15 -19.24 2.18
N ALA A 355 -30.73 -19.32 3.44
CA ALA A 355 -31.14 -20.37 4.37
C ALA A 355 -32.55 -20.16 4.95
N GLY A 356 -33.21 -19.01 4.68
CA GLY A 356 -34.49 -18.63 5.26
C GLY A 356 -34.40 -18.14 6.73
N LEU A 357 -33.19 -17.87 7.22
CA LEU A 357 -32.94 -17.37 8.57
C LEU A 357 -33.01 -15.82 8.59
N ILE A 358 -34.20 -15.31 8.33
CA ILE A 358 -34.45 -13.89 8.04
C ILE A 358 -33.97 -12.97 9.18
N ASP A 359 -34.29 -13.32 10.44
CA ASP A 359 -33.89 -12.50 11.59
C ASP A 359 -32.37 -12.41 11.76
N GLU A 360 -31.64 -13.48 11.45
CA GLU A 360 -30.17 -13.51 11.51
C GLU A 360 -29.57 -12.70 10.37
N ALA A 361 -30.15 -12.77 9.15
CA ALA A 361 -29.73 -11.93 8.02
C ALA A 361 -29.90 -10.44 8.35
N ILE A 362 -31.04 -10.03 8.91
CA ILE A 362 -31.29 -8.65 9.33
C ILE A 362 -30.27 -8.20 10.38
N LYS A 363 -29.88 -9.05 11.33
CA LYS A 363 -28.84 -8.74 12.32
C LYS A 363 -27.47 -8.47 11.64
N CYS A 364 -27.08 -9.33 10.69
CA CYS A 364 -25.83 -9.20 9.96
C CYS A 364 -25.79 -7.88 9.18
N TYR A 365 -26.79 -7.61 8.35
CA TYR A 365 -26.88 -6.37 7.58
C TYR A 365 -26.96 -5.12 8.47
N SER A 366 -27.72 -5.18 9.58
CA SER A 366 -27.79 -4.08 10.55
C SER A 366 -26.46 -3.83 11.26
N TYR A 367 -25.65 -4.86 11.48
CA TYR A 367 -24.30 -4.70 12.02
C TYR A 367 -23.42 -3.92 11.05
N VAL A 368 -23.42 -4.27 9.75
CA VAL A 368 -22.65 -3.59 8.71
C VAL A 368 -23.07 -2.13 8.61
N THR A 369 -24.38 -1.84 8.44
CA THR A 369 -24.89 -0.46 8.28
C THR A 369 -24.63 0.45 9.49
N ARG A 370 -24.54 -0.11 10.70
CA ARG A 370 -24.19 0.63 11.91
C ARG A 370 -22.70 0.88 12.04
N THR A 371 -21.87 -0.03 11.52
CA THR A 371 -20.41 0.07 11.58
C THR A 371 -19.87 0.97 10.47
N ASP A 372 -20.38 0.81 9.26
CA ASP A 372 -20.14 1.70 8.12
C ASP A 372 -21.47 2.17 7.51
N ALA A 373 -21.90 3.36 7.91
CA ALA A 373 -23.12 3.97 7.40
C ALA A 373 -23.02 4.41 5.92
N LYS A 374 -21.84 4.30 5.30
CA LYS A 374 -21.64 4.61 3.88
C LYS A 374 -21.70 3.38 2.99
N ASP A 375 -21.80 2.19 3.56
CA ASP A 375 -21.98 0.96 2.79
C ASP A 375 -23.38 0.90 2.18
N LEU A 376 -23.48 1.26 0.90
CA LEU A 376 -24.74 1.30 0.16
C LEU A 376 -25.31 -0.10 -0.09
N ASP A 377 -24.45 -1.09 -0.29
CA ASP A 377 -24.85 -2.47 -0.57
C ASP A 377 -25.52 -3.10 0.67
N ALA A 378 -24.97 -2.83 1.86
CA ALA A 378 -25.56 -3.28 3.11
C ALA A 378 -26.92 -2.63 3.38
N TRP A 379 -27.07 -1.33 3.11
CA TRP A 379 -28.39 -0.66 3.16
C TRP A 379 -29.36 -1.27 2.15
N GLY A 380 -28.86 -1.56 0.96
CA GLY A 380 -29.63 -2.19 -0.11
C GLY A 380 -30.16 -3.57 0.30
N ALA A 381 -29.29 -4.43 0.85
CA ALA A 381 -29.62 -5.76 1.32
C ALA A 381 -30.63 -5.73 2.51
N LEU A 382 -30.34 -4.92 3.55
CA LEU A 382 -31.21 -4.78 4.73
C LEU A 382 -32.62 -4.35 4.34
N THR A 383 -32.72 -3.25 3.59
CA THR A 383 -34.03 -2.67 3.25
C THR A 383 -34.79 -3.51 2.23
N GLY A 384 -34.05 -4.11 1.29
CA GLY A 384 -34.62 -5.05 0.30
C GLY A 384 -35.23 -6.27 0.98
N LEU A 385 -34.52 -6.90 1.93
CA LEU A 385 -34.99 -8.03 2.68
C LEU A 385 -36.26 -7.69 3.50
N LEU A 386 -36.26 -6.57 4.24
CA LEU A 386 -37.40 -6.10 5.02
C LEU A 386 -38.63 -5.85 4.14
N MET A 387 -38.43 -5.28 2.95
CA MET A 387 -39.54 -5.05 1.98
C MET A 387 -40.08 -6.38 1.41
N LYS A 388 -39.20 -7.33 1.13
CA LYS A 388 -39.56 -8.70 0.68
C LYS A 388 -40.43 -9.41 1.72
N GLU A 389 -40.09 -9.24 3.01
CA GLU A 389 -40.87 -9.76 4.15
C GLU A 389 -42.13 -8.92 4.48
N GLY A 390 -42.44 -7.91 3.71
CA GLY A 390 -43.62 -7.05 3.92
C GLY A 390 -43.50 -6.08 5.10
N GLN A 391 -42.30 -5.91 5.68
CA GLN A 391 -42.04 -5.06 6.85
C GLN A 391 -41.75 -3.62 6.42
N PHE A 392 -42.65 -3.02 5.62
CA PHE A 392 -42.44 -1.70 4.96
C PHE A 392 -42.23 -0.55 5.96
N GLU A 393 -42.85 -0.60 7.15
CA GLU A 393 -42.70 0.45 8.17
C GLU A 393 -41.27 0.44 8.72
N ILE A 394 -40.74 -0.74 9.02
CA ILE A 394 -39.39 -0.91 9.53
C ILE A 394 -38.38 -0.56 8.44
N ALA A 395 -38.61 -1.03 7.21
CA ALA A 395 -37.78 -0.67 6.06
C ALA A 395 -37.69 0.83 5.84
N LEU A 396 -38.84 1.56 5.95
CA LEU A 396 -38.84 3.01 5.81
C LEU A 396 -38.03 3.70 6.92
N GLY A 397 -38.02 3.15 8.14
CA GLY A 397 -37.15 3.62 9.22
C GLY A 397 -35.66 3.59 8.82
N PHE A 398 -35.19 2.43 8.37
CA PHE A 398 -33.82 2.26 7.90
C PHE A 398 -33.50 3.06 6.62
N LEU A 399 -34.44 3.17 5.69
CA LEU A 399 -34.27 4.00 4.49
C LEU A 399 -34.10 5.50 4.83
N ARG A 400 -34.74 5.99 5.88
CA ARG A 400 -34.53 7.38 6.34
C ARG A 400 -33.13 7.56 6.92
N GLU A 401 -32.60 6.57 7.64
CA GLU A 401 -31.21 6.59 8.11
C GLU A 401 -30.23 6.55 6.92
N ALA A 402 -30.43 5.62 5.98
CA ALA A 402 -29.62 5.54 4.75
C ALA A 402 -29.63 6.85 3.95
N PHE A 403 -30.80 7.49 3.83
CA PHE A 403 -30.98 8.74 3.09
C PHE A 403 -30.15 9.92 3.65
N VAL A 404 -29.84 9.90 4.95
CA VAL A 404 -28.93 10.91 5.55
C VAL A 404 -27.54 10.86 4.95
N HIS A 405 -27.07 9.67 4.58
CA HIS A 405 -25.73 9.44 4.05
C HIS A 405 -25.70 9.39 2.51
N HIS A 406 -26.84 9.02 1.89
CA HIS A 406 -26.98 8.75 0.47
C HIS A 406 -28.20 9.47 -0.13
N SER A 407 -28.33 10.78 0.12
CA SER A 407 -29.50 11.58 -0.31
C SER A 407 -29.71 11.61 -1.83
N ASP A 408 -28.67 11.39 -2.62
CA ASP A 408 -28.73 11.43 -4.07
C ASP A 408 -28.92 10.03 -4.70
N ASP A 409 -28.89 8.96 -3.89
CA ASP A 409 -29.03 7.60 -4.42
C ASP A 409 -30.45 7.33 -4.91
N ALA A 410 -30.55 6.89 -6.16
CA ALA A 410 -31.82 6.64 -6.83
C ALA A 410 -32.53 5.38 -6.30
N GLY A 411 -31.77 4.34 -5.93
CA GLY A 411 -32.31 3.10 -5.38
C GLY A 411 -32.95 3.30 -4.00
N ILE A 412 -32.30 4.08 -3.12
CA ILE A 412 -32.88 4.44 -1.84
C ILE A 412 -34.18 5.23 -2.02
N LYS A 413 -34.19 6.24 -2.90
CA LYS A 413 -35.42 7.02 -3.20
C LYS A 413 -36.54 6.15 -3.75
N LEU A 414 -36.20 5.20 -4.63
CA LEU A 414 -37.15 4.23 -5.16
C LEU A 414 -37.81 3.38 -4.08
N LYS A 415 -36.97 2.80 -3.20
CA LYS A 415 -37.45 1.98 -2.08
C LYS A 415 -38.31 2.82 -1.10
N MET A 416 -37.92 4.08 -0.85
CA MET A 416 -38.76 5.00 -0.08
C MET A 416 -40.12 5.26 -0.75
N ALA A 417 -40.13 5.44 -2.08
CA ALA A 417 -41.38 5.62 -2.81
C ALA A 417 -42.31 4.39 -2.66
N VAL A 418 -41.76 3.19 -2.77
CA VAL A 418 -42.53 1.95 -2.56
C VAL A 418 -43.08 1.85 -1.13
N CYS A 419 -42.23 2.12 -0.12
CA CYS A 419 -42.64 2.07 1.29
C CYS A 419 -43.74 3.08 1.61
N HIS A 420 -43.65 4.33 1.12
CA HIS A 420 -44.69 5.34 1.29
C HIS A 420 -45.99 4.92 0.60
N LEU A 421 -45.91 4.33 -0.58
CA LEU A 421 -47.10 3.87 -1.28
C LEU A 421 -47.82 2.73 -0.51
N LYS A 422 -47.07 1.81 0.08
CA LYS A 422 -47.60 0.73 0.94
C LYS A 422 -48.25 1.28 2.22
N GLN A 423 -47.86 2.45 2.68
CA GLN A 423 -48.48 3.17 3.80
C GLN A 423 -49.58 4.13 3.38
N GLU A 424 -50.08 4.05 2.14
CA GLU A 424 -51.12 4.90 1.55
C GLU A 424 -50.72 6.40 1.45
N ASP A 425 -49.43 6.75 1.64
CA ASP A 425 -48.89 8.09 1.47
C ASP A 425 -48.51 8.33 -0.01
N LYS A 426 -49.50 8.58 -0.82
CA LYS A 426 -49.33 8.71 -2.28
C LYS A 426 -48.50 9.94 -2.66
N GLU A 427 -48.59 11.01 -1.86
CA GLU A 427 -47.91 12.30 -2.18
C GLU A 427 -46.38 12.11 -2.08
N LEU A 428 -45.89 11.59 -0.96
CA LEU A 428 -44.46 11.29 -0.78
C LEU A 428 -43.97 10.20 -1.73
N SER A 429 -44.78 9.18 -1.98
CA SER A 429 -44.45 8.15 -2.95
C SER A 429 -44.19 8.74 -4.35
N VAL A 430 -45.11 9.56 -4.87
CA VAL A 430 -44.95 10.21 -6.18
C VAL A 430 -43.73 11.12 -6.22
N LYS A 431 -43.47 11.84 -5.15
CA LYS A 431 -42.29 12.72 -5.05
C LYS A 431 -40.99 11.91 -5.18
N PHE A 432 -40.81 10.91 -4.33
CA PHE A 432 -39.58 10.08 -4.33
C PHE A 432 -39.43 9.27 -5.62
N LEU A 433 -40.53 8.80 -6.20
CA LEU A 433 -40.50 8.09 -7.48
C LEU A 433 -40.01 9.00 -8.62
N ASN A 434 -40.49 10.21 -8.72
CA ASN A 434 -39.99 11.17 -9.71
C ASN A 434 -38.51 11.45 -9.53
N GLU A 435 -38.07 11.74 -8.30
CA GLU A 435 -36.68 12.00 -8.00
C GLU A 435 -35.76 10.80 -8.31
N ALA A 436 -36.24 9.56 -8.10
CA ALA A 436 -35.51 8.34 -8.43
C ALA A 436 -35.36 8.14 -9.94
N LEU A 437 -36.49 8.27 -10.69
CA LEU A 437 -36.51 8.06 -12.14
C LEU A 437 -35.84 9.20 -12.93
N GLU A 438 -35.82 10.43 -12.36
CA GLU A 438 -35.04 11.55 -12.92
C GLU A 438 -33.54 11.29 -12.84
N ALA A 439 -33.05 10.63 -11.75
CA ALA A 439 -31.67 10.30 -11.56
C ALA A 439 -31.27 9.02 -12.35
N ASN A 440 -32.15 8.03 -12.43
CA ASN A 440 -31.95 6.77 -13.16
C ASN A 440 -33.30 6.22 -13.67
N ASN A 441 -33.54 6.32 -14.97
CA ASN A 441 -34.78 5.90 -15.60
C ASN A 441 -34.95 4.38 -15.79
N ASP A 442 -33.89 3.58 -15.58
CA ASP A 442 -33.92 2.12 -15.71
C ASP A 442 -34.48 1.41 -14.46
N LEU A 443 -34.81 2.15 -13.39
CA LEU A 443 -35.31 1.61 -12.12
C LEU A 443 -36.79 1.19 -12.12
N ASP A 444 -37.49 1.34 -13.22
CA ASP A 444 -38.90 0.95 -13.32
C ASP A 444 -39.16 -0.56 -13.13
N SER A 445 -38.18 -1.39 -13.52
CA SER A 445 -38.24 -2.84 -13.31
C SER A 445 -38.13 -3.19 -11.83
N GLU A 446 -37.23 -2.53 -11.08
CA GLU A 446 -37.08 -2.72 -9.64
C GLU A 446 -38.33 -2.24 -8.87
N PHE A 447 -38.89 -1.09 -9.24
CA PHE A 447 -40.17 -0.66 -8.69
C PHE A 447 -41.28 -1.69 -8.89
N SER A 448 -41.41 -2.23 -10.10
CA SER A 448 -42.40 -3.25 -10.43
C SER A 448 -42.18 -4.56 -9.68
N TYR A 449 -40.94 -4.90 -9.35
CA TYR A 449 -40.60 -6.08 -8.54
C TYR A 449 -41.10 -5.93 -7.09
N PHE A 450 -40.85 -4.80 -6.45
CA PHE A 450 -41.30 -4.58 -5.06
C PHE A 450 -42.80 -4.23 -4.95
N PHE A 451 -43.40 -3.70 -6.01
CA PHE A 451 -44.80 -3.28 -6.01
C PHE A 451 -45.51 -3.58 -7.35
N PRO A 452 -45.75 -4.83 -7.67
CA PRO A 452 -46.42 -5.20 -8.95
C PRO A 452 -47.85 -4.64 -9.07
N GLU A 453 -48.51 -4.35 -7.93
CA GLU A 453 -49.86 -3.76 -7.93
C GLU A 453 -49.82 -2.25 -8.21
N GLY A 454 -48.72 -1.57 -7.89
CA GLY A 454 -48.54 -0.13 -8.07
C GLY A 454 -48.51 0.29 -9.54
N VAL A 455 -48.10 -0.61 -10.42
CA VAL A 455 -48.11 -0.37 -11.87
C VAL A 455 -49.55 -0.18 -12.41
N ARG A 456 -50.56 -0.62 -11.67
CA ARG A 456 -51.99 -0.44 -12.01
C ARG A 456 -52.57 0.91 -11.51
N ASP A 457 -51.82 1.65 -10.68
CA ASP A 457 -52.21 3.01 -10.30
C ASP A 457 -51.95 3.97 -11.46
N HIS A 458 -52.94 4.66 -11.92
CA HIS A 458 -52.92 5.53 -13.12
C HIS A 458 -51.85 6.64 -13.02
N ASP A 459 -51.64 7.19 -11.82
CA ASP A 459 -50.67 8.29 -11.64
C ASP A 459 -49.24 7.75 -11.68
N ILE A 460 -49.00 6.61 -11.07
CA ILE A 460 -47.67 5.90 -11.07
C ILE A 460 -47.34 5.43 -12.47
N GLU A 461 -48.30 4.78 -13.16
CA GLU A 461 -48.13 4.36 -14.54
C GLU A 461 -47.75 5.54 -15.44
N ARG A 462 -48.37 6.67 -15.26
CA ARG A 462 -48.12 7.92 -16.03
C ARG A 462 -46.69 8.42 -15.77
N ILE A 463 -46.20 8.37 -14.53
CA ILE A 463 -44.85 8.78 -14.18
C ILE A 463 -43.83 7.82 -14.85
N ILE A 464 -44.00 6.52 -14.69
CA ILE A 464 -43.11 5.53 -15.31
C ILE A 464 -43.08 5.70 -16.84
N GLN A 465 -44.21 5.91 -17.46
CA GLN A 465 -44.33 6.14 -18.92
C GLN A 465 -43.67 7.46 -19.37
N HIS A 466 -43.60 8.47 -18.50
CA HIS A 466 -42.95 9.73 -18.81
C HIS A 466 -41.43 9.56 -18.94
N TYR A 467 -40.80 8.75 -18.07
CA TYR A 467 -39.35 8.54 -18.04
C TYR A 467 -38.87 7.41 -18.97
N LYS A 468 -39.76 6.57 -19.51
CA LYS A 468 -39.47 5.53 -20.54
C LYS A 468 -39.22 6.09 -21.96
N LYS A 469 -39.34 7.40 -22.16
CA LYS A 469 -39.10 8.04 -23.45
C LYS A 469 -37.69 8.58 -23.55
#